data_d63a17c744a2df3c43737e9033a334f9
#
_entry.id   d63a17c744a2df3c43737e9033a334f9
#
_cell.length_a   1.000
_cell.length_b   1.000
_cell.length_c   1.000
_cell.angle_alpha   90.00
_cell.angle_beta   90.00
_cell.angle_gamma   90.00
#
_symmetry.space_group_name_H-M   'P 1'
#
loop_
_entity.id
_entity.type
_entity.pdbx_description
1 polymer ?
#
loop_
_entity_poly.entity_id
_entity_poly.type
_entity_poly.pdbx_seq_one_letter_code
_entity_poly.pdbx_strand_id
1 'polypeptide(L)'
;DDGITFPLITLGAVGIISVIGNAFPREFSRMVRLALQGDYANALTIHHKFAELFKLLFVDGNPAGVKAMLNVMGMIENKLRLPLVPTRITTFEAMRKILDELNIKC
;
A
#
# COMPACT_ATOMS: atom_id res chain seq x y z
N ASP A 1 9.72 -5.60 1.46
CA ASP A 1 8.49 -4.92 1.87
C ASP A 1 8.14 -3.79 0.92
N ASP A 2 6.89 -3.38 0.87
CA ASP A 2 6.39 -2.41 -0.12
C ASP A 2 7.09 -1.06 -0.03
N GLY A 3 7.43 -0.61 1.17
CA GLY A 3 8.06 0.69 1.38
C GLY A 3 9.48 0.81 0.84
N ILE A 4 10.17 -0.29 0.59
CA ILE A 4 11.53 -0.30 0.04
C ILE A 4 11.59 -0.77 -1.41
N THR A 5 10.46 -1.00 -2.05
CA THR A 5 10.40 -1.52 -3.43
C THR A 5 11.14 -0.62 -4.41
N PHE A 6 10.86 0.67 -4.40
CA PHE A 6 11.52 1.60 -5.31
C PHE A 6 13.03 1.62 -5.13
N PRO A 7 13.58 1.79 -3.91
CA PRO A 7 15.04 1.69 -3.72
C PRO A 7 15.62 0.36 -4.17
N LEU A 8 14.97 -0.77 -3.90
CA LEU A 8 15.47 -2.09 -4.30
C LEU A 8 15.56 -2.24 -5.81
N ILE A 9 14.59 -1.70 -6.56
CA ILE A 9 14.64 -1.74 -8.03
C ILE A 9 15.86 -0.94 -8.55
N THR A 10 16.18 0.19 -7.93
CA THR A 10 17.37 0.96 -8.30
C THR A 10 18.67 0.19 -8.06
N LEU A 11 18.62 -0.80 -7.16
CA LEU A 11 19.78 -1.65 -6.83
C LEU A 11 19.80 -2.98 -7.62
N GLY A 12 18.86 -3.17 -8.54
CA GLY A 12 18.84 -4.33 -9.43
C GLY A 12 17.73 -5.35 -9.20
N ALA A 13 16.82 -5.11 -8.26
CA ALA A 13 15.65 -5.98 -8.12
C ALA A 13 14.78 -5.89 -9.37
N VAL A 14 14.16 -7.00 -9.76
CA VAL A 14 13.38 -7.11 -11.01
C VAL A 14 11.86 -7.07 -10.76
N GLY A 15 11.43 -6.97 -9.52
CA GLY A 15 10.01 -6.95 -9.16
C GLY A 15 9.82 -7.14 -7.67
N ILE A 16 8.57 -7.42 -7.28
CA ILE A 16 8.17 -7.55 -5.87
C ILE A 16 6.94 -8.43 -5.74
N ILE A 17 6.85 -9.12 -4.61
CA ILE A 17 5.61 -9.72 -4.13
C ILE A 17 5.02 -8.74 -3.12
N SER A 18 3.93 -8.08 -3.49
CA SER A 18 3.43 -6.89 -2.81
C SER A 18 2.20 -7.17 -1.96
N VAL A 19 2.09 -6.48 -0.82
CA VAL A 19 0.86 -6.42 -0.01
C VAL A 19 -0.06 -5.30 -0.51
N ILE A 20 0.48 -4.10 -0.71
CA ILE A 20 -0.31 -2.95 -1.18
C ILE A 20 -0.89 -3.16 -2.57
N GLY A 21 -0.28 -4.03 -3.38
CA GLY A 21 -0.79 -4.41 -4.69
C GLY A 21 -2.18 -5.04 -4.66
N ASN A 22 -2.62 -5.55 -3.52
CA ASN A 22 -3.99 -6.04 -3.36
C ASN A 22 -5.01 -4.89 -3.38
N ALA A 23 -4.65 -3.72 -2.87
CA ALA A 23 -5.53 -2.56 -2.80
C ALA A 23 -5.32 -1.61 -3.99
N PHE A 24 -4.09 -1.43 -4.43
CA PHE A 24 -3.71 -0.49 -5.48
C PHE A 24 -2.85 -1.17 -6.56
N PRO A 25 -3.38 -2.18 -7.25
CA PRO A 25 -2.60 -2.93 -8.24
C PRO A 25 -2.14 -2.08 -9.42
N ARG A 26 -2.98 -1.16 -9.88
CA ARG A 26 -2.68 -0.31 -11.04
C ARG A 26 -1.51 0.63 -10.74
N GLU A 27 -1.64 1.38 -9.66
CA GLU A 27 -0.66 2.40 -9.28
C GLU A 27 0.67 1.77 -8.90
N PHE A 28 0.63 0.71 -8.10
CA PHE A 28 1.85 0.06 -7.64
C PHE A 28 2.59 -0.66 -8.76
N SER A 29 1.87 -1.37 -9.63
CA SER A 29 2.49 -2.01 -10.79
C SER A 29 3.05 -0.98 -11.77
N ARG A 30 2.41 0.16 -11.92
CA ARG A 30 2.93 1.27 -12.73
C ARG A 30 4.24 1.79 -12.18
N MET A 31 4.33 2.00 -10.86
CA MET A 31 5.57 2.42 -10.20
C MET A 31 6.71 1.43 -10.48
N VAL A 32 6.44 0.14 -10.35
CA VAL A 32 7.44 -0.90 -10.61
C VAL A 32 7.90 -0.86 -12.07
N ARG A 33 6.97 -0.78 -13.01
CA ARG A 33 7.32 -0.71 -14.45
C ARG A 33 8.15 0.53 -14.79
N LEU A 34 7.76 1.68 -14.26
CA LEU A 34 8.51 2.93 -14.48
C LEU A 34 9.93 2.82 -13.94
N ALA A 35 10.08 2.29 -12.74
CA ALA A 35 11.40 2.10 -12.13
C ALA A 35 12.26 1.13 -12.93
N LEU A 36 11.68 0.02 -13.40
CA LEU A 36 12.40 -0.97 -14.24
C LEU A 36 12.83 -0.37 -15.59
N GLN A 37 12.07 0.58 -16.11
CA GLN A 37 12.40 1.29 -17.36
C GLN A 37 13.42 2.41 -17.15
N GLY A 38 13.81 2.70 -15.91
CA GLY A 38 14.71 3.78 -15.57
C GLY A 38 14.05 5.15 -15.43
N ASP A 39 12.72 5.22 -15.51
CA ASP A 39 11.98 6.47 -15.29
C ASP A 39 11.77 6.69 -13.78
N TYR A 40 12.85 7.02 -13.10
CA TYR A 40 12.85 7.16 -11.64
C TYR A 40 12.06 8.37 -11.17
N ALA A 41 12.01 9.44 -11.95
CA ALA A 41 11.27 10.65 -11.57
C ALA A 41 9.77 10.35 -11.40
N ASN A 42 9.16 9.69 -12.37
CA ASN A 42 7.74 9.33 -12.31
C ASN A 42 7.45 8.21 -11.31
N ALA A 43 8.36 7.22 -11.21
CA ALA A 43 8.24 6.16 -10.20
C ALA A 43 8.30 6.74 -8.78
N LEU A 44 9.19 7.68 -8.54
CA LEU A 44 9.35 8.32 -7.23
C LEU A 44 8.11 9.13 -6.83
N THR A 45 7.44 9.76 -7.78
CA THR A 45 6.17 10.47 -7.53
C THR A 45 5.12 9.52 -6.94
N ILE A 46 4.99 8.33 -7.52
CA ILE A 46 4.06 7.32 -7.00
C ILE A 46 4.53 6.80 -5.65
N HIS A 47 5.80 6.53 -5.48
CA HIS A 47 6.39 6.08 -4.20
C HIS A 47 6.05 7.06 -3.06
N HIS A 48 6.27 8.35 -3.27
CA HIS A 48 5.97 9.36 -2.27
C HIS A 48 4.48 9.49 -1.97
N LYS A 49 3.65 9.35 -2.98
CA LYS A 49 2.19 9.39 -2.82
C LYS A 49 1.70 8.35 -1.82
N PHE A 50 2.30 7.16 -1.81
CA PHE A 50 1.89 6.05 -0.96
C PHE A 50 2.76 5.86 0.29
N ALA A 51 3.75 6.71 0.51
CA ALA A 51 4.76 6.51 1.57
C ALA A 51 4.14 6.32 2.96
N GLU A 52 3.15 7.11 3.32
CA GLU A 52 2.50 6.98 4.63
C GLU A 52 1.61 5.74 4.72
N LEU A 53 0.97 5.37 3.62
CA LEU A 53 0.19 4.14 3.57
C LEU A 53 1.06 2.90 3.75
N PHE A 54 2.29 2.91 3.23
CA PHE A 54 3.22 1.81 3.45
C PHE A 54 3.47 1.57 4.94
N LYS A 55 3.62 2.63 5.73
CA LYS A 55 3.81 2.54 7.18
C LYS A 55 2.58 1.96 7.87
N LEU A 56 1.41 2.51 7.57
CA LEU A 56 0.14 2.08 8.18
C LEU A 56 -0.22 0.64 7.82
N LEU A 57 0.21 0.19 6.64
CA LEU A 57 -0.07 -1.15 6.15
C LEU A 57 0.44 -2.25 7.09
N PHE A 58 1.55 -1.99 7.81
CA PHE A 58 2.21 -3.00 8.64
C PHE A 58 2.20 -2.69 10.14
N VAL A 59 1.78 -1.51 10.55
CA VAL A 59 1.89 -1.08 11.96
C VAL A 59 1.12 -1.99 12.92
N ASP A 60 -0.03 -2.49 12.52
CA ASP A 60 -0.84 -3.43 13.30
C ASP A 60 -0.78 -4.86 12.73
N GLY A 61 0.17 -5.11 11.84
CA GLY A 61 0.39 -6.42 11.24
C GLY A 61 -0.28 -6.63 9.90
N ASN A 62 0.17 -7.64 9.20
CA ASN A 62 -0.35 -8.09 7.93
C ASN A 62 -1.06 -9.44 8.16
N PRO A 63 -2.27 -9.67 7.66
CA PRO A 63 -3.02 -8.90 6.68
C PRO A 63 -3.99 -7.84 7.25
N ALA A 64 -3.93 -7.53 8.54
CA ALA A 64 -4.88 -6.61 9.16
C ALA A 64 -4.89 -5.24 8.46
N GLY A 65 -3.71 -4.68 8.15
CA GLY A 65 -3.60 -3.38 7.50
C GLY A 65 -4.24 -3.33 6.11
N VAL A 66 -3.91 -4.28 5.24
CA VAL A 66 -4.44 -4.29 3.88
C VAL A 66 -5.94 -4.57 3.86
N LYS A 67 -6.44 -5.38 4.80
CA LYS A 67 -7.88 -5.63 4.91
C LYS A 67 -8.64 -4.38 5.36
N ALA A 68 -8.09 -3.63 6.31
CA ALA A 68 -8.65 -2.35 6.72
C ALA A 68 -8.69 -1.38 5.53
N MET A 69 -7.62 -1.31 4.77
CA MET A 69 -7.53 -0.46 3.58
C MET A 69 -8.60 -0.82 2.54
N LEU A 70 -8.74 -2.11 2.23
CA LEU A 70 -9.77 -2.59 1.31
C LEU A 70 -11.19 -2.34 1.82
N ASN A 71 -11.38 -2.39 3.15
CA ASN A 71 -12.66 -2.05 3.75
C ASN A 71 -12.99 -0.56 3.60
N VAL A 72 -12.02 0.33 3.83
CA VAL A 72 -12.20 1.77 3.59
C VAL A 72 -12.60 2.03 2.14
N MET A 73 -12.05 1.26 1.21
CA MET A 73 -12.37 1.35 -0.22
C MET A 73 -13.72 0.70 -0.57
N GLY A 74 -14.41 0.11 0.39
CA GLY A 74 -15.71 -0.50 0.17
C GLY A 74 -15.69 -1.86 -0.53
N MET A 75 -14.55 -2.52 -0.59
CA MET A 75 -14.37 -3.74 -1.38
C MET A 75 -14.59 -5.03 -0.59
N ILE A 76 -14.28 -5.04 0.72
CA ILE A 76 -14.43 -6.22 1.57
C ILE A 76 -14.90 -5.82 2.97
N GLU A 77 -15.36 -6.81 3.74
CA GLU A 77 -15.60 -6.65 5.17
C GLU A 77 -14.28 -6.63 5.92
N ASN A 78 -14.20 -5.86 7.01
CA ASN A 78 -13.02 -5.79 7.85
C ASN A 78 -13.02 -6.92 8.89
N LYS A 79 -12.89 -8.14 8.40
CA LYS A 79 -12.91 -9.36 9.21
C LYS A 79 -11.67 -10.20 8.97
N LEU A 80 -11.14 -10.78 10.04
CA LEU A 80 -10.00 -11.69 10.00
C LEU A 80 -10.35 -12.96 10.77
N ARG A 81 -9.72 -14.06 10.39
CA ARG A 81 -9.83 -15.32 11.14
C ARG A 81 -8.97 -15.24 12.40
N LEU A 82 -9.51 -15.67 13.54
CA LEU A 82 -8.73 -15.76 14.77
C LEU A 82 -7.51 -16.68 14.57
N PRO A 83 -6.38 -16.39 15.21
CA PRO A 83 -6.14 -15.37 16.25
C PRO A 83 -5.90 -13.96 15.72
N LEU A 84 -5.97 -13.72 14.42
CA LEU A 84 -5.80 -12.40 13.85
C LEU A 84 -7.02 -11.54 14.16
N VAL A 85 -6.77 -10.24 14.39
CA VAL A 85 -7.82 -9.26 14.69
C VAL A 85 -7.67 -8.04 13.79
N PRO A 86 -8.75 -7.26 13.57
CA PRO A 86 -8.66 -6.01 12.81
C PRO A 86 -7.67 -5.03 13.41
N THR A 87 -7.25 -4.03 12.61
CA THR A 87 -6.38 -2.95 13.07
C THR A 87 -7.05 -2.18 14.22
N ARG A 88 -6.24 -1.48 15.00
CA ARG A 88 -6.75 -0.53 15.97
C ARG A 88 -7.54 0.56 15.24
N ILE A 89 -8.49 1.15 15.96
CA ILE A 89 -9.35 2.20 15.38
C ILE A 89 -8.53 3.42 14.94
N THR A 90 -7.48 3.76 15.70
CA THR A 90 -6.57 4.86 15.35
C THR A 90 -5.87 4.63 14.01
N THR A 91 -5.42 3.40 13.75
CA THR A 91 -4.81 3.03 12.47
C THR A 91 -5.83 3.10 11.32
N PHE A 92 -7.03 2.58 11.56
CA PHE A 92 -8.12 2.58 10.58
C PHE A 92 -8.49 4.01 10.17
N GLU A 93 -8.66 4.90 11.15
CA GLU A 93 -9.00 6.30 10.89
C GLU A 93 -7.86 7.06 10.21
N ALA A 94 -6.61 6.76 10.55
CA ALA A 94 -5.44 7.35 9.87
C ALA A 94 -5.42 6.93 8.38
N MET A 95 -5.69 5.66 8.07
CA MET A 95 -5.80 5.18 6.70
C MET A 95 -6.91 5.88 5.94
N ARG A 96 -8.10 5.97 6.56
CA ARG A 96 -9.24 6.64 5.95
C ARG A 96 -8.91 8.08 5.57
N LYS A 97 -8.28 8.82 6.50
CA LYS A 97 -7.89 10.20 6.28
C LYS A 97 -6.93 10.35 5.10
N ILE A 98 -5.90 9.49 5.03
CA ILE A 98 -4.92 9.55 3.95
C ILE A 98 -5.57 9.18 2.60
N LEU A 99 -6.43 8.17 2.57
CA LEU A 99 -7.14 7.78 1.36
C LEU A 99 -8.05 8.90 0.86
N ASP A 100 -8.71 9.61 1.78
CA ASP A 100 -9.53 10.78 1.43
C ASP A 100 -8.66 11.92 0.87
N GLU A 101 -7.52 12.20 1.50
CA GLU A 101 -6.57 13.24 1.05
C GLU A 101 -6.01 12.93 -0.33
N LEU A 102 -5.77 11.65 -0.64
CA LEU A 102 -5.30 11.22 -1.95
C LEU A 102 -6.43 11.19 -2.99
N ASN A 103 -7.65 11.49 -2.58
CA ASN A 103 -8.83 11.50 -3.44
C ASN A 103 -9.08 10.15 -4.10
N ILE A 104 -8.79 9.06 -3.38
CA ILE A 104 -9.00 7.70 -3.84
C ILE A 104 -10.42 7.28 -3.49
N LYS A 105 -11.18 6.95 -4.52
CA LYS A 105 -12.58 6.49 -4.39
C LYS A 105 -12.74 5.08 -4.92
N CYS A 106 -13.65 4.36 -4.33
CA CYS A 106 -14.07 3.06 -4.83
C CYS A 106 -15.14 3.21 -5.88
#